data_3a6a408547347a45ba75fcfb9c79f4e3
#
_entry.id   3a6a408547347a45ba75fcfb9c79f4e3
#
_cell.length_a   1.000
_cell.length_b   1.000
_cell.length_c   1.000
_cell.angle_alpha   90.00
_cell.angle_beta   90.00
_cell.angle_gamma   90.00
#
_symmetry.space_group_name_H-M   'P 1'
#
loop_
_entity.id
_entity.type
_entity.pdbx_description
1 polymer ?
#
loop_
_entity_poly.entity_id
_entity_poly.type
_entity_poly.pdbx_seq_one_letter_code
_entity_poly.pdbx_strand_id
1 'polypeptide(L)'
;AAAGAVVRGDRYRITVLTAGLVRLEWSADGEFEDRASTLAVTREMPVPEFQVIDAGHRLEIVTSRFRLDYDKGPFTTSGLSLTARGGLSDYQSVWRFGQPVDDLGGTARTLDAADGPVPLEAGVISRTGVATLDDSGSFLFEEDGWVGTRVEGRHDLYVFAYGHDYHEALAAFHALSGPTPLLPRFAL
;
A
#
# COMPACT_ATOMS: atom_id res chain seq x y z
N ALA A 1 3.23 -0.88 -13.57
CA ALA A 1 2.39 0.33 -13.47
C ALA A 1 2.66 1.27 -14.64
N ALA A 2 1.66 2.06 -15.04
CA ALA A 2 1.79 3.05 -16.11
C ALA A 2 2.82 4.14 -15.74
N ALA A 3 3.65 4.57 -16.69
CA ALA A 3 4.71 5.56 -16.45
C ALA A 3 4.17 6.89 -15.89
N GLY A 4 2.99 7.33 -16.34
CA GLY A 4 2.35 8.55 -15.84
C GLY A 4 1.88 8.51 -14.38
N ALA A 5 1.85 7.35 -13.76
CA ALA A 5 1.49 7.17 -12.35
C ALA A 5 2.72 7.22 -11.41
N VAL A 6 3.94 7.28 -11.96
CA VAL A 6 5.19 7.10 -11.20
C VAL A 6 5.90 8.42 -10.99
N VAL A 7 6.21 8.74 -9.73
CA VAL A 7 7.07 9.84 -9.31
C VAL A 7 8.34 9.22 -8.71
N ARG A 8 9.49 9.49 -9.33
CA ARG A 8 10.75 8.81 -8.97
C ARG A 8 11.86 9.81 -8.69
N GLY A 9 12.65 9.56 -7.64
CA GLY A 9 13.95 10.14 -7.38
C GLY A 9 15.03 9.06 -7.36
N ASP A 10 16.24 9.40 -6.90
CA ASP A 10 17.37 8.47 -6.91
C ASP A 10 17.13 7.24 -6.01
N ARG A 11 16.48 7.43 -4.85
CA ARG A 11 16.30 6.40 -3.82
C ARG A 11 14.87 6.17 -3.42
N TYR A 12 13.91 6.79 -4.09
CA TYR A 12 12.49 6.59 -3.84
C TYR A 12 11.71 6.43 -5.13
N ARG A 13 10.64 5.68 -5.06
CA ARG A 13 9.64 5.58 -6.09
C ARG A 13 8.24 5.61 -5.45
N ILE A 14 7.42 6.53 -5.89
CA ILE A 14 6.03 6.66 -5.45
C ILE A 14 5.15 6.41 -6.65
N THR A 15 4.25 5.44 -6.53
CA THR A 15 3.32 5.08 -7.62
C THR A 15 1.89 5.33 -7.16
N VAL A 16 1.22 6.29 -7.78
CA VAL A 16 -0.20 6.59 -7.52
C VAL A 16 -1.06 5.63 -8.33
N LEU A 17 -1.51 4.56 -7.69
CA LEU A 17 -2.24 3.47 -8.35
C LEU A 17 -3.70 3.83 -8.61
N THR A 18 -4.35 4.49 -7.63
CA THR A 18 -5.69 5.07 -7.77
C THR A 18 -5.73 6.39 -7.01
N ALA A 19 -6.84 7.11 -7.03
CA ALA A 19 -7.00 8.31 -6.23
C ALA A 19 -6.84 8.06 -4.71
N GLY A 20 -7.07 6.83 -4.22
CA GLY A 20 -6.97 6.46 -2.81
C GLY A 20 -5.90 5.40 -2.49
N LEU A 21 -5.17 4.89 -3.48
CA LEU A 21 -4.13 3.87 -3.29
C LEU A 21 -2.79 4.33 -3.84
N VAL A 22 -1.77 4.33 -2.98
CA VAL A 22 -0.41 4.69 -3.35
C VAL A 22 0.58 3.64 -2.88
N ARG A 23 1.56 3.30 -3.74
CA ARG A 23 2.73 2.48 -3.39
C ARG A 23 3.90 3.39 -3.08
N LEU A 24 4.57 3.13 -1.97
CA LEU A 24 5.72 3.87 -1.48
C LEU A 24 6.92 2.94 -1.41
N GLU A 25 7.97 3.26 -2.16
CA GLU A 25 9.20 2.46 -2.18
C GLU A 25 10.39 3.35 -1.84
N TRP A 26 11.28 2.80 -1.02
CA TRP A 26 12.57 3.40 -0.73
C TRP A 26 13.66 2.34 -0.75
N SER A 27 14.80 2.69 -1.35
CA SER A 27 15.95 1.79 -1.46
C SER A 27 17.24 2.60 -1.41
N ALA A 28 18.20 2.13 -0.61
CA ALA A 28 19.50 2.80 -0.48
C ALA A 28 20.33 2.74 -1.77
N ASP A 29 20.15 1.71 -2.59
CA ASP A 29 20.81 1.47 -3.87
C ASP A 29 20.05 2.03 -5.08
N GLY A 30 18.84 2.55 -4.89
CA GLY A 30 18.00 3.10 -5.95
C GLY A 30 17.34 2.06 -6.85
N GLU A 31 17.45 0.78 -6.48
CA GLU A 31 16.80 -0.32 -7.21
C GLU A 31 15.43 -0.64 -6.61
N PHE A 32 14.45 -0.88 -7.47
CA PHE A 32 13.06 -1.09 -7.10
C PHE A 32 12.52 -2.38 -7.69
N GLU A 33 11.54 -2.98 -7.01
CA GLU A 33 10.98 -4.28 -7.40
C GLU A 33 9.75 -4.12 -8.31
N ASP A 34 9.83 -4.68 -9.51
CA ASP A 34 8.74 -4.63 -10.49
C ASP A 34 7.97 -5.95 -10.64
N ARG A 35 8.55 -7.06 -10.15
CA ARG A 35 7.87 -8.36 -10.19
C ARG A 35 6.62 -8.35 -9.31
N ALA A 36 5.67 -9.20 -9.66
CA ALA A 36 4.51 -9.46 -8.81
C ALA A 36 4.96 -10.09 -7.48
N SER A 37 4.24 -9.78 -6.42
CA SER A 37 4.45 -10.39 -5.10
C SER A 37 3.22 -11.16 -4.65
N THR A 38 3.35 -11.95 -3.60
CA THR A 38 2.22 -12.68 -3.00
C THR A 38 1.15 -11.74 -2.42
N LEU A 39 1.46 -10.46 -2.23
CA LEU A 39 0.50 -9.43 -1.83
C LEU A 39 -0.05 -8.67 -3.05
N ALA A 40 0.81 -8.31 -4.00
CA ALA A 40 0.45 -7.45 -5.13
C ALA A 40 0.74 -8.14 -6.46
N VAL A 41 -0.29 -8.75 -7.02
CA VAL A 41 -0.21 -9.53 -8.27
C VAL A 41 -0.13 -8.61 -9.48
N THR A 42 -0.86 -7.50 -9.47
CA THR A 42 -0.84 -6.52 -10.55
C THR A 42 -0.82 -5.09 -10.04
N ARG A 43 -0.12 -4.22 -10.76
CA ARG A 43 -0.06 -2.78 -10.52
C ARG A 43 -0.48 -2.00 -11.77
N GLU A 44 -1.16 -2.66 -12.69
CA GLU A 44 -1.66 -2.07 -13.94
C GLU A 44 -3.07 -1.54 -13.73
N MET A 45 -3.13 -0.27 -13.33
CA MET A 45 -4.36 0.46 -13.08
C MET A 45 -4.40 1.72 -13.96
N PRO A 46 -5.59 2.22 -14.32
CA PRO A 46 -5.72 3.52 -14.98
C PRO A 46 -5.07 4.62 -14.14
N VAL A 47 -4.29 5.48 -14.79
CA VAL A 47 -3.63 6.60 -14.11
C VAL A 47 -4.69 7.56 -13.57
N PRO A 48 -4.75 7.80 -12.26
CA PRO A 48 -5.70 8.77 -11.69
C PRO A 48 -5.22 10.20 -11.94
N GLU A 49 -6.11 11.16 -11.76
CA GLU A 49 -5.72 12.57 -11.69
C GLU A 49 -5.00 12.85 -10.36
N PHE A 50 -3.82 13.43 -10.42
CA PHE A 50 -3.07 13.89 -9.27
C PHE A 50 -2.13 15.04 -9.64
N GLN A 51 -1.71 15.79 -8.63
CA GLN A 51 -0.74 16.88 -8.74
C GLN A 51 0.53 16.52 -7.99
N VAL A 52 1.67 16.90 -8.58
CA VAL A 52 2.99 16.78 -7.96
C VAL A 52 3.55 18.18 -7.75
N ILE A 53 3.91 18.49 -6.51
CA ILE A 53 4.54 19.74 -6.14
C ILE A 53 5.93 19.40 -5.59
N ASP A 54 6.95 19.73 -6.37
CA ASP A 54 8.35 19.48 -6.00
C ASP A 54 9.01 20.81 -5.60
N ALA A 55 9.29 20.96 -4.31
CA ALA A 55 9.96 22.12 -3.72
C ALA A 55 11.45 21.85 -3.41
N GLY A 56 12.11 20.99 -4.18
CA GLY A 56 13.51 20.63 -4.02
C GLY A 56 13.73 19.60 -2.90
N HIS A 57 13.68 20.03 -1.66
CA HIS A 57 13.85 19.14 -0.49
C HIS A 57 12.55 18.47 -0.03
N ARG A 58 11.42 18.84 -0.58
CA ARG A 58 10.09 18.32 -0.22
C ARG A 58 9.29 17.99 -1.46
N LEU A 59 8.63 16.86 -1.42
CA LEU A 59 7.71 16.38 -2.43
C LEU A 59 6.30 16.31 -1.83
N GLU A 60 5.33 16.89 -2.51
CA GLU A 60 3.92 16.76 -2.18
C GLU A 60 3.19 16.10 -3.36
N ILE A 61 2.35 15.13 -3.08
CA ILE A 61 1.48 14.49 -4.06
C ILE A 61 0.04 14.62 -3.56
N VAL A 62 -0.82 15.18 -4.40
CA VAL A 62 -2.22 15.47 -4.05
C VAL A 62 -3.14 14.78 -5.04
N THR A 63 -4.06 13.99 -4.52
CA THR A 63 -5.19 13.41 -5.23
C THR A 63 -6.51 13.97 -4.70
N SER A 64 -7.63 13.52 -5.21
CA SER A 64 -8.93 13.82 -4.61
C SER A 64 -9.13 13.17 -3.21
N ARG A 65 -8.38 12.11 -2.87
CA ARG A 65 -8.56 11.32 -1.64
C ARG A 65 -7.45 11.48 -0.62
N PHE A 66 -6.25 11.89 -1.01
CA PHE A 66 -5.16 12.09 -0.06
C PHE A 66 -4.22 13.23 -0.48
N ARG A 67 -3.44 13.67 0.50
CA ARG A 67 -2.23 14.46 0.35
C ARG A 67 -1.08 13.71 1.00
N LEU A 68 -0.03 13.43 0.26
CA LEU A 68 1.23 12.86 0.71
C LEU A 68 2.26 13.97 0.82
N ASP A 69 2.99 14.00 1.93
CA ASP A 69 4.12 14.89 2.20
C ASP A 69 5.38 14.05 2.45
N TYR A 70 6.47 14.33 1.73
CA TYR A 70 7.69 13.54 1.78
C TYR A 70 8.95 14.41 1.66
N ASP A 71 9.97 14.17 2.48
CA ASP A 71 11.25 14.89 2.52
C ASP A 71 12.32 14.34 1.58
N LYS A 72 12.00 13.32 0.78
CA LYS A 72 12.88 12.62 -0.18
C LYS A 72 14.05 11.84 0.45
N GLY A 73 14.13 11.79 1.77
CA GLY A 73 15.10 11.00 2.53
C GLY A 73 14.67 9.55 2.75
N PRO A 74 15.39 8.80 3.58
CA PRO A 74 14.92 7.52 4.09
C PRO A 74 13.57 7.69 4.77
N PHE A 75 12.70 6.69 4.66
CA PHE A 75 11.38 6.78 5.29
C PHE A 75 11.51 6.89 6.81
N THR A 76 10.98 7.96 7.35
CA THR A 76 10.93 8.23 8.80
C THR A 76 9.57 8.79 9.18
N THR A 77 9.24 8.73 10.46
CA THR A 77 7.97 9.26 11.00
C THR A 77 7.80 10.78 10.76
N SER A 78 8.89 11.52 10.74
CA SER A 78 8.87 12.97 10.47
C SER A 78 8.99 13.30 8.98
N GLY A 79 9.58 12.41 8.18
CA GLY A 79 9.88 12.66 6.77
C GLY A 79 8.80 12.22 5.81
N LEU A 80 7.92 11.28 6.21
CA LEU A 80 6.88 10.74 5.34
C LEU A 80 5.54 10.68 6.07
N SER A 81 4.55 11.38 5.53
CA SER A 81 3.19 11.37 6.04
C SER A 81 2.16 11.42 4.92
N LEU A 82 0.97 10.91 5.20
CA LEU A 82 -0.17 10.96 4.30
C LEU A 82 -1.42 11.37 5.07
N THR A 83 -2.13 12.36 4.57
CA THR A 83 -3.40 12.83 5.12
C THR A 83 -4.53 12.40 4.20
N ALA A 84 -5.49 11.63 4.72
CA ALA A 84 -6.71 11.31 3.99
C ALA A 84 -7.60 12.56 3.88
N ARG A 85 -8.24 12.73 2.71
CA ARG A 85 -9.16 13.84 2.39
C ARG A 85 -10.59 13.32 2.28
N GLY A 86 -11.56 14.19 2.38
CA GLY A 86 -12.95 13.83 2.09
C GLY A 86 -13.82 13.59 3.33
N GLY A 87 -13.87 14.56 4.26
CA GLY A 87 -14.88 14.59 5.33
C GLY A 87 -14.51 13.87 6.61
N LEU A 88 -13.25 13.45 6.74
CA LEU A 88 -12.69 12.95 8.00
C LEU A 88 -12.12 14.13 8.80
N SER A 89 -12.10 13.99 10.12
CA SER A 89 -11.42 14.95 11.00
C SER A 89 -9.92 14.99 10.67
N ASP A 90 -9.37 16.16 10.34
CA ASP A 90 -7.96 16.36 10.01
C ASP A 90 -7.02 15.86 11.11
N TYR A 91 -7.48 15.78 12.33
CA TYR A 91 -6.70 15.36 13.49
C TYR A 91 -6.42 13.85 13.53
N GLN A 92 -7.32 13.02 13.00
CA GLN A 92 -7.21 11.55 13.06
C GLN A 92 -6.84 10.91 11.73
N SER A 93 -6.86 11.68 10.64
CA SER A 93 -6.70 11.18 9.27
C SER A 93 -5.28 11.29 8.75
N VAL A 94 -4.30 11.52 9.63
CA VAL A 94 -2.88 11.64 9.27
C VAL A 94 -2.15 10.36 9.64
N TRP A 95 -1.72 9.62 8.65
CA TRP A 95 -0.78 8.53 8.81
C TRP A 95 0.67 9.05 8.71
N ARG A 96 1.57 8.49 9.51
CA ARG A 96 3.01 8.72 9.44
C ARG A 96 3.74 7.39 9.37
N PHE A 97 4.82 7.35 8.59
CA PHE A 97 5.64 6.14 8.48
C PHE A 97 6.09 5.63 9.85
N GLY A 98 6.01 4.31 10.04
CA GLY A 98 6.40 3.65 11.29
C GLY A 98 5.40 3.80 12.45
N GLN A 99 4.32 4.54 12.29
CA GLN A 99 3.25 4.57 13.29
C GLN A 99 2.26 3.42 13.05
N PRO A 100 1.79 2.76 14.12
CA PRO A 100 0.79 1.72 14.00
C PRO A 100 -0.52 2.29 13.43
N VAL A 101 -1.19 1.50 12.62
CA VAL A 101 -2.52 1.79 12.09
C VAL A 101 -3.53 1.00 12.91
N ASP A 102 -4.58 1.67 13.39
CA ASP A 102 -5.74 1.02 14.02
C ASP A 102 -6.72 0.61 12.92
N ASP A 103 -6.34 -0.45 12.17
CA ASP A 103 -7.18 -1.00 11.12
C ASP A 103 -8.27 -1.92 11.70
N LEU A 104 -9.25 -2.27 10.87
CA LEU A 104 -10.37 -3.13 11.27
C LEU A 104 -10.06 -4.63 11.14
N GLY A 105 -8.81 -4.98 10.91
CA GLY A 105 -8.32 -6.34 10.74
C GLY A 105 -8.51 -6.85 9.32
N GLY A 106 -7.58 -7.71 8.92
CA GLY A 106 -7.62 -8.48 7.68
C GLY A 106 -8.20 -9.88 7.91
N THR A 107 -7.44 -10.89 7.48
CA THR A 107 -7.81 -12.30 7.62
C THR A 107 -6.82 -13.03 8.52
N ALA A 108 -7.21 -14.20 9.01
CA ALA A 108 -6.28 -15.16 9.60
C ALA A 108 -5.80 -16.11 8.50
N ARG A 109 -4.53 -16.53 8.57
CA ARG A 109 -3.98 -17.48 7.59
C ARG A 109 -4.60 -18.87 7.73
N THR A 110 -4.86 -19.30 8.95
CA THR A 110 -5.43 -20.61 9.26
C THR A 110 -6.22 -20.55 10.55
N LEU A 111 -7.23 -21.38 10.63
CA LEU A 111 -7.97 -21.64 11.86
C LEU A 111 -7.66 -23.03 12.43
N ASP A 112 -6.65 -23.71 11.88
CA ASP A 112 -6.23 -25.04 12.34
C ASP A 112 -5.81 -24.97 13.81
N ALA A 113 -6.37 -25.90 14.60
CA ALA A 113 -6.18 -25.97 16.05
C ALA A 113 -6.52 -24.67 16.83
N ALA A 114 -7.30 -23.78 16.25
CA ALA A 114 -7.77 -22.59 16.94
C ALA A 114 -8.84 -22.94 17.98
N ASP A 115 -8.60 -22.54 19.24
CA ASP A 115 -9.55 -22.63 20.35
C ASP A 115 -9.69 -21.24 20.98
N GLY A 116 -10.68 -20.48 20.49
CA GLY A 116 -10.91 -19.11 20.91
C GLY A 116 -10.48 -18.05 19.85
N PRO A 117 -10.27 -16.79 20.26
CA PRO A 117 -9.92 -15.70 19.35
C PRO A 117 -8.58 -15.92 18.66
N VAL A 118 -8.54 -15.64 17.36
CA VAL A 118 -7.32 -15.72 16.54
C VAL A 118 -6.90 -14.31 16.15
N PRO A 119 -5.62 -13.94 16.26
CA PRO A 119 -5.13 -12.65 15.79
C PRO A 119 -5.31 -12.54 14.27
N LEU A 120 -5.85 -11.41 13.82
CA LEU A 120 -5.98 -11.09 12.40
C LEU A 120 -4.75 -10.37 11.91
N GLU A 121 -4.43 -10.56 10.63
CA GLU A 121 -3.41 -9.78 9.94
C GLU A 121 -3.91 -8.35 9.66
N ALA A 122 -3.01 -7.47 9.21
CA ALA A 122 -3.35 -6.09 8.87
C ALA A 122 -4.44 -6.02 7.78
N GLY A 123 -5.39 -5.13 7.96
CA GLY A 123 -6.47 -4.87 7.04
C GLY A 123 -6.25 -3.62 6.18
N VAL A 124 -7.08 -3.49 5.15
CA VAL A 124 -7.02 -2.36 4.19
C VAL A 124 -8.02 -1.26 4.49
N ILE A 125 -8.75 -1.37 5.59
CA ILE A 125 -9.74 -0.40 6.06
C ILE A 125 -9.49 -0.05 7.53
N SER A 126 -9.77 1.19 7.92
CA SER A 126 -9.61 1.67 9.29
C SER A 126 -10.64 2.72 9.64
N ARG A 127 -10.82 2.98 10.93
CA ARG A 127 -11.68 4.09 11.41
C ARG A 127 -11.07 5.46 11.15
N THR A 128 -9.75 5.53 11.05
CA THR A 128 -9.01 6.76 10.75
C THR A 128 -8.98 7.09 9.26
N GLY A 129 -9.46 6.18 8.40
CA GLY A 129 -9.55 6.37 6.96
C GLY A 129 -8.25 6.09 6.20
N VAL A 130 -7.20 5.66 6.89
CA VAL A 130 -5.93 5.24 6.30
C VAL A 130 -5.54 3.86 6.82
N ALA A 131 -5.16 2.96 5.92
CA ALA A 131 -4.62 1.65 6.28
C ALA A 131 -3.36 1.37 5.45
N THR A 132 -2.49 0.48 5.93
CA THR A 132 -1.23 0.18 5.26
C THR A 132 -0.97 -1.31 5.21
N LEU A 133 -0.40 -1.76 4.09
CA LEU A 133 0.15 -3.11 3.94
C LEU A 133 1.64 -3.01 3.62
N ASP A 134 2.45 -3.75 4.34
CA ASP A 134 3.89 -3.85 4.11
C ASP A 134 4.19 -5.05 3.21
N ASP A 135 4.67 -4.76 2.00
CA ASP A 135 5.05 -5.76 0.99
C ASP A 135 6.56 -6.05 1.01
N SER A 136 7.34 -5.37 1.88
CA SER A 136 8.80 -5.48 1.90
C SER A 136 9.32 -6.90 2.16
N GLY A 137 8.55 -7.72 2.87
CA GLY A 137 8.88 -9.12 3.19
C GLY A 137 8.12 -10.17 2.37
N SER A 138 7.26 -9.79 1.45
CA SER A 138 6.47 -10.73 0.65
C SER A 138 7.34 -11.48 -0.35
N PHE A 139 6.96 -12.72 -0.67
CA PHE A 139 7.61 -13.47 -1.73
C PHE A 139 7.28 -12.88 -3.10
N LEU A 140 8.20 -13.03 -4.04
CA LEU A 140 8.09 -12.59 -5.41
C LEU A 140 7.81 -13.76 -6.34
N PHE A 141 6.98 -13.55 -7.36
CA PHE A 141 6.79 -14.53 -8.42
C PHE A 141 7.90 -14.40 -9.45
N GLU A 142 8.61 -15.50 -9.70
CA GLU A 142 9.66 -15.59 -10.71
C GLU A 142 9.07 -16.03 -12.07
N GLU A 143 9.77 -15.73 -13.16
CA GLU A 143 9.32 -16.08 -14.53
C GLU A 143 9.22 -17.58 -14.75
N ASP A 144 10.01 -18.38 -14.03
CA ASP A 144 10.00 -19.85 -14.11
C ASP A 144 8.89 -20.49 -13.27
N GLY A 145 8.05 -19.71 -12.60
CA GLY A 145 6.94 -20.15 -11.76
C GLY A 145 7.31 -20.46 -10.31
N TRP A 146 8.55 -20.23 -9.91
CA TRP A 146 8.97 -20.31 -8.52
C TRP A 146 8.70 -18.99 -7.77
N VAL A 147 8.89 -19.04 -6.47
CA VAL A 147 8.84 -17.85 -5.61
C VAL A 147 10.23 -17.52 -5.11
N GLY A 148 10.60 -16.23 -5.22
CA GLY A 148 11.85 -15.69 -4.72
C GLY A 148 11.66 -14.84 -3.48
N THR A 149 12.76 -14.47 -2.84
CA THR A 149 12.78 -13.55 -1.71
C THR A 149 13.12 -12.14 -2.18
N ARG A 150 12.73 -11.14 -1.39
CA ARG A 150 13.12 -9.75 -1.60
C ARG A 150 14.53 -9.46 -1.08
N VAL A 151 15.11 -8.41 -1.59
CA VAL A 151 16.38 -7.86 -1.06
C VAL A 151 16.06 -7.13 0.24
N GLU A 152 16.80 -7.46 1.30
CA GLU A 152 16.65 -6.85 2.62
C GLU A 152 17.00 -5.34 2.59
N GLY A 153 16.41 -4.58 3.51
CA GLY A 153 16.66 -3.15 3.67
C GLY A 153 15.96 -2.24 2.66
N ARG A 154 15.11 -2.79 1.80
CA ARG A 154 14.23 -2.03 0.91
C ARG A 154 12.83 -1.94 1.51
N HIS A 155 12.22 -0.77 1.42
CA HIS A 155 10.83 -0.56 1.82
C HIS A 155 9.91 -0.61 0.60
N ASP A 156 8.78 -1.29 0.77
CA ASP A 156 7.71 -1.39 -0.24
C ASP A 156 6.35 -1.46 0.47
N LEU A 157 5.63 -0.37 0.48
CA LEU A 157 4.40 -0.19 1.25
C LEU A 157 3.24 0.20 0.34
N TYR A 158 2.07 -0.30 0.63
CA TYR A 158 0.81 0.17 0.04
C TYR A 158 0.02 0.92 1.09
N VAL A 159 -0.37 2.16 0.78
CA VAL A 159 -1.20 3.00 1.65
C VAL A 159 -2.56 3.19 1.01
N PHE A 160 -3.60 2.77 1.72
CA PHE A 160 -5.01 2.89 1.36
C PHE A 160 -5.61 4.08 2.11
N ALA A 161 -5.99 5.12 1.38
CA ALA A 161 -6.54 6.36 1.92
C ALA A 161 -7.95 6.61 1.35
N TYR A 162 -8.87 5.72 1.68
CA TYR A 162 -10.25 5.76 1.18
C TYR A 162 -11.23 6.37 2.18
N GLY A 163 -10.74 6.87 3.32
CA GLY A 163 -11.63 7.34 4.36
C GLY A 163 -12.53 6.20 4.86
N HIS A 164 -13.83 6.47 4.95
CA HIS A 164 -14.83 5.46 5.31
C HIS A 164 -15.50 4.80 4.09
N ASP A 165 -14.94 4.99 2.91
CA ASP A 165 -15.39 4.30 1.70
C ASP A 165 -14.77 2.90 1.61
N TYR A 166 -15.20 2.04 2.52
CA TYR A 166 -14.64 0.71 2.73
C TYR A 166 -14.80 -0.20 1.51
N HIS A 167 -15.90 -0.06 0.76
CA HIS A 167 -16.10 -0.85 -0.46
C HIS A 167 -15.09 -0.51 -1.55
N GLU A 168 -14.77 0.77 -1.75
CA GLU A 168 -13.73 1.16 -2.71
C GLU A 168 -12.33 0.72 -2.26
N ALA A 169 -12.04 0.77 -0.95
CA ALA A 169 -10.78 0.24 -0.42
C ALA A 169 -10.61 -1.25 -0.71
N LEU A 170 -11.66 -2.04 -0.47
CA LEU A 170 -11.67 -3.47 -0.76
C LEU A 170 -11.58 -3.74 -2.27
N ALA A 171 -12.30 -2.99 -3.10
CA ALA A 171 -12.21 -3.11 -4.56
C ALA A 171 -10.79 -2.81 -5.06
N ALA A 172 -10.14 -1.78 -4.52
CA ALA A 172 -8.75 -1.45 -4.86
C ALA A 172 -7.77 -2.54 -4.41
N PHE A 173 -7.99 -3.12 -3.24
CA PHE A 173 -7.21 -4.27 -2.76
C PHE A 173 -7.34 -5.48 -3.68
N HIS A 174 -8.57 -5.86 -4.08
CA HIS A 174 -8.78 -6.96 -5.03
C HIS A 174 -8.22 -6.67 -6.42
N ALA A 175 -8.23 -5.42 -6.87
CA ALA A 175 -7.56 -5.02 -8.10
C ALA A 175 -6.04 -5.19 -8.01
N LEU A 176 -5.45 -4.98 -6.83
CA LEU A 176 -4.02 -5.14 -6.57
C LEU A 176 -3.62 -6.61 -6.37
N SER A 177 -4.34 -7.32 -5.50
CA SER A 177 -4.01 -8.69 -5.05
C SER A 177 -4.57 -9.79 -5.95
N GLY A 178 -5.45 -9.44 -6.88
CA GLY A 178 -6.22 -10.39 -7.66
C GLY A 178 -7.50 -10.85 -6.96
N PRO A 179 -8.40 -11.51 -7.71
CA PRO A 179 -9.67 -12.00 -7.17
C PRO A 179 -9.44 -13.16 -6.21
N THR A 180 -10.23 -13.21 -5.16
CA THR A 180 -10.26 -14.37 -4.26
C THR A 180 -10.75 -15.59 -5.03
N PRO A 181 -9.97 -16.71 -5.10
CA PRO A 181 -10.40 -17.91 -5.80
C PRO A 181 -11.61 -18.54 -5.10
N LEU A 182 -12.60 -18.94 -5.90
CA LEU A 182 -13.73 -19.71 -5.40
C LEU A 182 -13.29 -21.12 -5.04
N LEU A 183 -13.74 -21.62 -3.91
CA LEU A 183 -13.54 -23.01 -3.53
C LEU A 183 -14.18 -23.95 -4.58
N PRO A 184 -13.47 -25.00 -5.00
CA PRO A 184 -14.05 -26.01 -5.89
C PRO A 184 -15.25 -26.68 -5.22
N ARG A 185 -16.27 -27.07 -6.00
CA ARG A 185 -17.50 -27.73 -5.46
C ARG A 185 -17.21 -28.97 -4.61
N PHE A 186 -16.15 -29.70 -4.91
CA PHE A 186 -15.78 -30.88 -4.13
C PHE A 186 -15.13 -30.56 -2.77
N ALA A 187 -14.81 -29.29 -2.51
CA ALA A 187 -14.26 -28.85 -1.23
C ALA A 187 -15.34 -28.30 -0.28
N LEU A 188 -16.61 -28.35 -0.71
CA LEU A 188 -17.80 -28.01 0.05
C LEU A 188 -18.52 -29.30 0.42
#